data_c4ff1ba3e049f34d373fc5a37f9f3b7b
#
_entry.id   c4ff1ba3e049f34d373fc5a37f9f3b7b
#
_cell.length_a   1.000
_cell.length_b   1.000
_cell.length_c   1.000
_cell.angle_alpha   90.00
_cell.angle_beta   90.00
_cell.angle_gamma   90.00
#
_symmetry.space_group_name_H-M   'P 1'
#
loop_
_entity.id
_entity.type
_entity.pdbx_description
1 polymer ?
#
loop_
_entity_poly.entity_id
_entity_poly.type
_entity_poly.pdbx_seq_one_letter_code
_entity_poly.pdbx_strand_id
1 'polypeptide(L)'
;IVRDGGIRGFVILCDKLNNVSVDGYTIEAEAGANLIETTRIALRHSLTGFEFACGIPGSIGGAVFMNAGAYGGEIAHILVSAQVLTKDGDIRTIDARDMRFGYRRSVLQETGEVVISAKFNLI
;
A
#
# COMPACT_ATOMS: atom_id res chain seq x y z
N ILE A 1 6.37 0.91 -16.17
CA ILE A 1 6.32 1.34 -17.59
C ILE A 1 6.37 0.09 -18.45
N VAL A 2 5.37 -0.10 -19.29
CA VAL A 2 5.33 -1.20 -20.28
C VAL A 2 5.96 -0.69 -21.56
N ARG A 3 6.93 -1.44 -22.09
CA ARG A 3 7.60 -1.13 -23.36
C ARG A 3 6.73 -1.59 -24.56
N ASP A 4 7.07 -1.14 -25.76
CA ASP A 4 6.32 -1.45 -26.99
C ASP A 4 6.16 -2.96 -27.26
N GLY A 5 7.11 -3.78 -26.81
CA GLY A 5 7.01 -5.24 -26.87
C GLY A 5 5.93 -5.86 -25.97
N GLY A 6 5.33 -5.08 -25.08
CA GLY A 6 4.30 -5.51 -24.15
C GLY A 6 4.78 -6.44 -23.05
N ILE A 7 3.83 -7.11 -22.40
CA ILE A 7 4.06 -8.08 -21.32
C ILE A 7 3.58 -9.44 -21.81
N ARG A 8 4.36 -10.51 -21.52
CA ARG A 8 3.97 -11.90 -21.76
C ARG A 8 3.32 -12.48 -20.52
N GLY A 9 2.30 -13.31 -20.70
CA GLY A 9 1.58 -13.97 -19.62
C GLY A 9 0.34 -13.20 -19.14
N PHE A 10 -0.12 -13.50 -17.93
CA PHE A 10 -1.31 -12.90 -17.35
C PHE A 10 -0.97 -11.60 -16.63
N VAL A 11 -1.83 -10.59 -16.79
CA VAL A 11 -1.81 -9.36 -16.01
C VAL A 11 -3.09 -9.33 -15.17
N ILE A 12 -2.92 -9.23 -13.84
CA ILE A 12 -4.05 -9.18 -12.92
C ILE A 12 -4.21 -7.74 -12.43
N LEU A 13 -5.41 -7.16 -12.65
CA LEU A 13 -5.78 -5.85 -12.13
C LEU A 13 -6.47 -6.01 -10.78
N CYS A 14 -5.94 -5.35 -9.76
CA CYS A 14 -6.49 -5.37 -8.41
C CYS A 14 -7.47 -4.22 -8.12
N ASP A 15 -7.91 -3.48 -9.11
CA ASP A 15 -8.74 -2.28 -9.00
C ASP A 15 -10.10 -2.52 -8.32
N LYS A 16 -10.61 -3.74 -8.34
CA LYS A 16 -11.83 -4.14 -7.63
C LYS A 16 -11.62 -4.48 -6.14
N LEU A 17 -10.38 -4.72 -5.71
CA LEU A 17 -10.01 -4.80 -4.30
C LEU A 17 -9.78 -3.37 -3.80
N ASN A 18 -10.84 -2.62 -3.53
CA ASN A 18 -10.75 -1.18 -3.30
C ASN A 18 -11.49 -0.70 -2.04
N ASN A 19 -11.88 -1.60 -1.15
CA ASN A 19 -12.51 -1.23 0.11
C ASN A 19 -11.53 -0.48 1.02
N VAL A 20 -12.03 0.55 1.67
CA VAL A 20 -11.32 1.31 2.71
C VAL A 20 -12.23 1.44 3.91
N SER A 21 -11.75 1.04 5.07
CA SER A 21 -12.46 1.18 6.33
C SER A 21 -11.65 1.99 7.33
N VAL A 22 -12.36 2.70 8.22
CA VAL A 22 -11.76 3.52 9.27
C VAL A 22 -12.31 3.08 10.61
N ASP A 23 -11.44 2.83 11.57
CA ASP A 23 -11.77 2.51 12.95
C ASP A 23 -10.85 3.30 13.89
N GLY A 24 -11.39 4.33 14.51
CA GLY A 24 -10.62 5.26 15.34
C GLY A 24 -9.49 5.89 14.53
N TYR A 25 -8.26 5.65 14.94
CA TYR A 25 -7.05 6.17 14.27
C TYR A 25 -6.48 5.19 13.22
N THR A 26 -7.16 4.10 12.96
CA THR A 26 -6.69 3.06 12.03
C THR A 26 -7.46 3.14 10.71
N ILE A 27 -6.73 3.11 9.60
CA ILE A 27 -7.29 2.89 8.27
C ILE A 27 -6.82 1.52 7.78
N GLU A 28 -7.75 0.71 7.32
CA GLU A 28 -7.46 -0.51 6.58
C GLU A 28 -7.94 -0.34 5.15
N ALA A 29 -7.05 -0.56 4.20
CA ALA A 29 -7.32 -0.36 2.78
C ALA A 29 -6.86 -1.55 1.95
N GLU A 30 -7.71 -2.03 1.05
CA GLU A 30 -7.36 -3.08 0.10
C GLU A 30 -6.38 -2.56 -0.95
N ALA A 31 -5.59 -3.47 -1.52
CA ALA A 31 -4.44 -3.17 -2.36
C ALA A 31 -4.76 -2.33 -3.61
N GLY A 32 -5.95 -2.51 -4.19
CA GLY A 32 -6.41 -1.77 -5.35
C GLY A 32 -7.03 -0.42 -5.03
N ALA A 33 -7.22 -0.07 -3.76
CA ALA A 33 -7.74 1.23 -3.36
C ALA A 33 -6.83 2.35 -3.86
N ASN A 34 -7.43 3.44 -4.35
CA ASN A 34 -6.70 4.60 -4.83
C ASN A 34 -6.03 5.33 -3.66
N LEU A 35 -4.72 5.57 -3.77
CA LEU A 35 -3.93 6.19 -2.70
C LEU A 35 -4.42 7.60 -2.38
N ILE A 36 -4.66 8.45 -3.38
CA ILE A 36 -5.15 9.82 -3.18
C ILE A 36 -6.54 9.81 -2.50
N GLU A 37 -7.45 8.93 -2.94
CA GLU A 37 -8.77 8.84 -2.32
C GLU A 37 -8.68 8.35 -0.87
N THR A 38 -7.76 7.45 -0.56
CA THR A 38 -7.52 7.01 0.82
C THR A 38 -7.04 8.16 1.70
N THR A 39 -6.18 9.06 1.20
CA THR A 39 -5.80 10.27 1.96
C THR A 39 -6.98 11.22 2.19
N ARG A 40 -7.89 11.33 1.22
CA ARG A 40 -9.13 12.11 1.39
C ARG A 40 -10.06 11.50 2.43
N ILE A 41 -10.12 10.17 2.51
CA ILE A 41 -10.86 9.48 3.57
C ILE A 41 -10.26 9.80 4.93
N ALA A 42 -8.93 9.75 5.08
CA ALA A 42 -8.25 10.16 6.31
C ALA A 42 -8.62 11.61 6.71
N LEU A 43 -8.57 12.53 5.77
CA LEU A 43 -8.94 13.93 5.99
C LEU A 43 -10.40 14.08 6.45
N ARG A 44 -11.35 13.38 5.82
CA ARG A 44 -12.77 13.42 6.22
C ARG A 44 -13.00 12.91 7.65
N HIS A 45 -12.11 12.06 8.16
CA HIS A 45 -12.14 11.56 9.54
C HIS A 45 -11.22 12.33 10.48
N SER A 46 -10.70 13.49 10.04
CA SER A 46 -9.79 14.34 10.82
C SER A 46 -8.54 13.60 11.30
N LEU A 47 -8.03 12.66 10.50
CA LEU A 47 -6.81 11.90 10.77
C LEU A 47 -5.62 12.53 10.05
N THR A 48 -4.51 12.68 10.76
CA THR A 48 -3.24 13.21 10.26
C THR A 48 -2.16 12.13 10.16
N GLY A 49 -1.20 12.33 9.26
CA GLY A 49 -0.09 11.42 9.01
C GLY A 49 -0.04 10.87 7.59
N PHE A 50 -1.13 11.03 6.81
CA PHE A 50 -1.20 10.53 5.43
C PHE A 50 -1.07 11.64 4.37
N GLU A 51 -0.82 12.87 4.79
CA GLU A 51 -0.80 14.07 3.94
C GLU A 51 0.26 13.97 2.82
N PHE A 52 1.40 13.35 3.11
CA PHE A 52 2.49 13.20 2.13
C PHE A 52 2.05 12.50 0.84
N ALA A 53 1.03 11.66 0.92
CA ALA A 53 0.56 10.84 -0.19
C ALA A 53 -0.54 11.50 -1.03
N CYS A 54 -1.03 12.70 -0.66
CA CYS A 54 -2.19 13.34 -1.30
C CYS A 54 -1.99 13.66 -2.79
N GLY A 55 -0.75 13.76 -3.25
CA GLY A 55 -0.39 14.01 -4.64
C GLY A 55 0.26 12.82 -5.35
N ILE A 56 0.39 11.67 -4.70
CA ILE A 56 1.02 10.49 -5.30
C ILE A 56 -0.05 9.65 -6.00
N PRO A 57 -0.05 9.55 -7.33
CA PRO A 57 -0.99 8.69 -8.05
C PRO A 57 -0.60 7.22 -7.90
N GLY A 58 -1.59 6.36 -7.74
CA GLY A 58 -1.37 4.93 -7.64
C GLY A 58 -2.31 4.24 -6.66
N SER A 59 -2.02 3.00 -6.35
CA SER A 59 -2.78 2.15 -5.44
C SER A 59 -2.08 1.96 -4.10
N ILE A 60 -2.84 1.55 -3.10
CA ILE A 60 -2.32 1.19 -1.77
C ILE A 60 -1.27 0.08 -1.88
N GLY A 61 -1.54 -0.98 -2.64
CA GLY A 61 -0.58 -2.08 -2.81
C GLY A 61 0.74 -1.63 -3.42
N GLY A 62 0.67 -0.79 -4.46
CA GLY A 62 1.87 -0.20 -5.08
C GLY A 62 2.62 0.74 -4.12
N ALA A 63 1.89 1.51 -3.32
CA ALA A 63 2.49 2.40 -2.32
C ALA A 63 3.26 1.63 -1.24
N VAL A 64 2.70 0.52 -0.73
CA VAL A 64 3.37 -0.35 0.23
C VAL A 64 4.59 -1.03 -0.40
N PHE A 65 4.42 -1.59 -1.59
CA PHE A 65 5.49 -2.26 -2.33
C PHE A 65 6.73 -1.36 -2.52
N MET A 66 6.51 -0.11 -2.88
CA MET A 66 7.56 0.87 -3.19
C MET A 66 7.95 1.75 -2.00
N ASN A 67 7.38 1.57 -0.81
CA ASN A 67 7.52 2.54 0.28
C ASN A 67 7.34 3.96 -0.25
N ALA A 68 6.18 4.22 -0.86
CA ALA A 68 5.90 5.50 -1.48
C ALA A 68 6.07 6.65 -0.49
N GLY A 69 6.66 7.74 -0.95
CA GLY A 69 6.90 8.90 -0.10
C GLY A 69 7.08 10.19 -0.88
N ALA A 70 6.79 11.29 -0.21
CA ALA A 70 6.97 12.66 -0.69
C ALA A 70 7.01 13.61 0.50
N TYR A 71 7.61 14.78 0.33
CA TYR A 71 7.60 15.86 1.34
C TYR A 71 8.06 15.42 2.74
N GLY A 72 9.02 14.48 2.82
CA GLY A 72 9.55 13.99 4.09
C GLY A 72 8.71 12.91 4.78
N GLY A 73 7.56 12.53 4.22
CA GLY A 73 6.74 11.41 4.68
C GLY A 73 6.86 10.20 3.76
N GLU A 74 6.63 9.02 4.29
CA GLU A 74 6.62 7.76 3.53
C GLU A 74 5.74 6.70 4.22
N ILE A 75 5.38 5.65 3.48
CA ILE A 75 4.52 4.56 3.98
C ILE A 75 5.09 3.93 5.25
N ALA A 76 6.41 3.77 5.35
CA ALA A 76 7.07 3.20 6.52
C ALA A 76 6.72 3.91 7.84
N HIS A 77 6.37 5.20 7.80
CA HIS A 77 6.05 5.98 9.00
C HIS A 77 4.66 5.67 9.58
N ILE A 78 3.75 5.16 8.77
CA ILE A 78 2.35 4.97 9.16
C ILE A 78 1.86 3.53 9.04
N LEU A 79 2.57 2.66 8.33
CA LEU A 79 2.17 1.26 8.18
C LEU A 79 2.28 0.52 9.51
N VAL A 80 1.24 -0.24 9.86
CA VAL A 80 1.24 -1.20 10.97
C VAL A 80 1.56 -2.59 10.46
N SER A 81 0.83 -3.03 9.43
CA SER A 81 0.98 -4.35 8.84
C SER A 81 0.36 -4.38 7.44
N ALA A 82 0.72 -5.40 6.68
CA ALA A 82 0.08 -5.71 5.41
C ALA A 82 -0.28 -7.20 5.33
N GLN A 83 -1.44 -7.50 4.74
CA GLN A 83 -1.74 -8.86 4.31
C GLN A 83 -1.18 -9.07 2.91
N VAL A 84 -0.50 -10.17 2.70
CA VAL A 84 0.12 -10.51 1.41
C VAL A 84 -0.26 -11.93 0.98
N LEU A 85 -0.35 -12.11 -0.33
CA LEU A 85 -0.46 -13.41 -0.97
C LEU A 85 0.94 -13.93 -1.25
N THR A 86 1.26 -15.10 -0.72
CA THR A 86 2.55 -15.77 -0.94
C THR A 86 2.58 -16.47 -2.31
N LYS A 87 3.76 -16.87 -2.75
CA LYS A 87 3.93 -17.65 -3.98
C LYS A 87 3.25 -19.03 -3.94
N ASP A 88 3.03 -19.57 -2.74
CA ASP A 88 2.35 -20.84 -2.52
C ASP A 88 0.82 -20.69 -2.48
N GLY A 89 0.30 -19.48 -2.59
CA GLY A 89 -1.14 -19.20 -2.57
C GLY A 89 -1.73 -18.98 -1.18
N ASP A 90 -0.89 -18.89 -0.15
CA ASP A 90 -1.32 -18.61 1.21
C ASP A 90 -1.39 -17.10 1.47
N ILE A 91 -2.28 -16.68 2.38
CA ILE A 91 -2.35 -15.31 2.86
C ILE A 91 -1.66 -15.24 4.23
N ARG A 92 -0.74 -14.31 4.38
CA ARG A 92 -0.07 -14.06 5.66
C ARG A 92 -0.01 -12.56 5.96
N THR A 93 0.17 -12.23 7.23
CA THR A 93 0.37 -10.86 7.68
C THR A 93 1.85 -10.59 7.90
N ILE A 94 2.34 -9.47 7.39
CA ILE A 94 3.70 -8.98 7.63
C ILE A 94 3.60 -7.70 8.46
N ASP A 95 4.27 -7.66 9.61
CA ASP A 95 4.41 -6.43 10.41
C ASP A 95 5.29 -5.41 9.68
N ALA A 96 5.05 -4.12 9.94
CA ALA A 96 5.83 -3.03 9.35
C ALA A 96 7.34 -3.19 9.59
N ARG A 97 7.75 -3.65 10.78
CA ARG A 97 9.16 -3.90 11.14
C ARG A 97 9.83 -4.95 10.25
N ASP A 98 9.06 -5.90 9.71
CA ASP A 98 9.57 -7.00 8.87
C ASP A 98 9.52 -6.65 7.37
N MET A 99 8.95 -5.49 7.02
CA MET A 99 8.89 -4.99 5.64
C MET A 99 10.24 -4.53 5.11
N ARG A 100 11.22 -4.28 6.00
CA ARG A 100 12.58 -3.88 5.64
C ARG A 100 12.59 -2.68 4.70
N PHE A 101 11.77 -1.68 5.02
CA PHE A 101 11.63 -0.47 4.21
C PHE A 101 12.96 0.29 4.07
N GLY A 102 13.16 0.82 2.89
CA GLY A 102 14.21 1.76 2.55
C GLY A 102 13.70 2.72 1.48
N TYR A 103 14.58 3.54 0.91
CA TYR A 103 14.20 4.46 -0.16
C TYR A 103 13.65 3.69 -1.37
N ARG A 104 12.35 3.88 -1.65
CA ARG A 104 11.62 3.19 -2.73
C ARG A 104 11.79 1.66 -2.68
N ARG A 105 11.84 1.11 -1.48
CA ARG A 105 12.10 -0.30 -1.28
C ARG A 105 11.26 -0.89 -0.15
N SER A 106 10.82 -2.14 -0.37
CA SER A 106 10.28 -3.05 0.64
C SER A 106 10.80 -4.48 0.42
N VAL A 107 10.64 -5.35 1.41
CA VAL A 107 10.97 -6.78 1.30
C VAL A 107 10.20 -7.48 0.17
N LEU A 108 9.05 -6.95 -0.22
CA LEU A 108 8.21 -7.53 -1.27
C LEU A 108 8.88 -7.55 -2.64
N GLN A 109 9.86 -6.66 -2.87
CA GLN A 109 10.66 -6.67 -4.10
C GLN A 109 11.58 -7.89 -4.19
N GLU A 110 11.95 -8.47 -3.05
CA GLU A 110 12.76 -9.68 -2.96
C GLU A 110 11.90 -10.94 -2.96
N THR A 111 10.81 -10.95 -2.18
CA THR A 111 9.95 -12.12 -2.02
C THR A 111 8.99 -12.33 -3.19
N GLY A 112 8.61 -11.27 -3.89
CA GLY A 112 7.62 -11.29 -4.95
C GLY A 112 6.19 -11.54 -4.45
N GLU A 113 5.96 -11.40 -3.14
CA GLU A 113 4.62 -11.49 -2.56
C GLU A 113 3.77 -10.29 -2.95
N VAL A 114 2.46 -10.50 -3.05
CA VAL A 114 1.50 -9.51 -3.53
C VAL A 114 0.68 -8.96 -2.36
N VAL A 115 0.62 -7.65 -2.21
CA VAL A 115 -0.21 -7.00 -1.19
C VAL A 115 -1.69 -7.23 -1.47
N ILE A 116 -2.44 -7.67 -0.47
CA ILE A 116 -3.90 -7.82 -0.48
C ILE A 116 -4.55 -6.61 0.20
N SER A 117 -4.08 -6.26 1.38
CA SER A 117 -4.53 -5.08 2.13
C SER A 117 -3.42 -4.54 3.01
N ALA A 118 -3.59 -3.33 3.47
CA ALA A 118 -2.65 -2.68 4.38
C ALA A 118 -3.40 -1.96 5.50
N LYS A 119 -2.82 -1.99 6.70
CA LYS A 119 -3.32 -1.31 7.89
C LYS A 119 -2.36 -0.20 8.26
N PHE A 120 -2.90 1.01 8.40
CA PHE A 120 -2.17 2.22 8.76
C PHE A 120 -2.67 2.75 10.10
N ASN A 121 -1.75 3.25 10.94
CA ASN A 121 -2.09 3.97 12.16
C ASN A 121 -1.78 5.45 11.96
N LEU A 122 -2.78 6.28 12.22
CA LEU A 122 -2.73 7.73 12.06
C LEU A 122 -2.96 8.42 13.40
N ILE A 123 -3.00 9.71 13.40
CA ILE A 123 -3.21 10.52 14.63
C ILE A 123 -4.45 11.38 14.49
#